data_391dfadded2a022a1aaa14130e96df77
#
_entry.id   391dfadded2a022a1aaa14130e96df77
#
_cell.length_a   1.000
_cell.length_b   1.000
_cell.length_c   1.000
_cell.angle_alpha   90.00
_cell.angle_beta   90.00
_cell.angle_gamma   90.00
#
_symmetry.space_group_name_H-M   'P 1'
#
loop_
_entity.id
_entity.type
_entity.pdbx_description
1 polymer ?
#
loop_
_entity_poly.entity_id
_entity_poly.type
_entity_poly.pdbx_seq_one_letter_code
_entity_poly.pdbx_strand_id
1 'polypeptide(L)' 'MPLAKNDIITLEITALTNEGSGVGHYKEDSSDGRGMAVFVPLTAVGDVISCRVVKVLRSYAYGRVEGILTSSP' A
#
# COMPACT_ATOMS: atom_id res chain seq x y z
N MET A 1 5.58 9.51 -12.03
CA MET A 1 6.85 9.17 -11.34
C MET A 1 6.68 7.87 -10.60
N PRO A 2 7.65 6.99 -10.68
CA PRO A 2 7.55 5.75 -9.92
C PRO A 2 7.65 6.01 -8.43
N LEU A 3 7.08 5.10 -7.68
CA LEU A 3 7.14 5.14 -6.23
C LEU A 3 8.59 5.00 -5.79
N ALA A 4 8.98 5.70 -4.74
CA ALA A 4 10.34 5.65 -4.23
C ALA A 4 10.34 5.28 -2.75
N LYS A 5 11.47 4.75 -2.29
CA LYS A 5 11.68 4.46 -0.88
C LYS A 5 11.47 5.71 -0.05
N ASN A 6 10.80 5.56 1.08
CA ASN A 6 10.46 6.62 2.04
C ASN A 6 9.35 7.55 1.59
N ASP A 7 8.72 7.30 0.46
CA ASP A 7 7.53 8.05 0.08
C ASP A 7 6.40 7.71 1.04
N ILE A 8 5.60 8.71 1.34
CA ILE A 8 4.37 8.52 2.12
C ILE A 8 3.19 8.58 1.16
N ILE A 9 2.40 7.53 1.13
CA ILE A 9 1.26 7.45 0.23
C ILE A 9 0.00 7.07 1.01
N THR A 10 -1.15 7.43 0.49
CA THR A 10 -2.43 6.98 1.01
C THR A 10 -2.81 5.69 0.30
N LEU A 11 -3.17 4.69 1.07
CA LEU A 11 -3.40 3.36 0.53
C LEU A 11 -4.65 2.77 1.16
N GLU A 12 -5.50 2.19 0.33
CA GLU A 12 -6.65 1.43 0.80
C GLU A 12 -6.31 -0.06 0.72
N ILE A 13 -6.51 -0.76 1.83
CA ILE A 13 -6.21 -2.18 1.91
C ILE A 13 -7.40 -2.96 1.38
N THR A 14 -7.19 -3.71 0.32
CA THR A 14 -8.27 -4.41 -0.38
C THR A 14 -8.21 -5.93 -0.22
N ALA A 15 -7.09 -6.46 0.26
CA ALA A 15 -6.92 -7.89 0.42
C ALA A 15 -5.89 -8.17 1.51
N LEU A 16 -5.81 -9.42 1.93
CA LEU A 16 -4.79 -9.89 2.87
C LEU A 16 -4.07 -11.07 2.26
N THR A 17 -2.77 -11.18 2.58
CA THR A 17 -2.01 -12.35 2.20
C THR A 17 -2.21 -13.46 3.22
N ASN A 18 -1.76 -14.67 2.89
CA ASN A 18 -1.80 -15.79 3.83
C ASN A 18 -0.97 -15.54 5.09
N GLU A 19 -0.03 -14.62 5.01
CA GLU A 19 0.83 -14.26 6.15
C GLU A 19 0.23 -13.15 6.99
N GLY A 20 -0.91 -12.62 6.60
CA GLY A 20 -1.58 -11.59 7.36
C GLY A 20 -1.19 -10.17 6.99
N SER A 21 -0.41 -9.99 5.93
CA SER A 21 -0.09 -8.66 5.44
C SER A 21 -1.22 -8.11 4.59
N GLY A 22 -1.53 -6.84 4.77
CA GLY A 22 -2.51 -6.18 3.91
C GLY A 22 -1.92 -5.88 2.55
N VAL A 23 -2.77 -5.88 1.55
CA VAL A 23 -2.39 -5.54 0.18
C VAL A 23 -3.22 -4.37 -0.27
N GLY A 24 -2.57 -3.30 -0.62
CA GLY A 24 -3.21 -2.15 -1.24
C GLY A 24 -2.62 -1.92 -2.62
N HIS A 25 -3.33 -1.16 -3.42
CA HIS A 25 -2.87 -0.81 -4.76
C HIS A 25 -2.65 0.68 -4.83
N TYR A 26 -1.42 1.07 -5.10
CA TYR A 26 -1.07 2.46 -5.31
C TYR A 26 -1.20 2.76 -6.80
N LYS A 27 -2.08 3.69 -7.12
CA LYS A 27 -2.27 4.13 -8.51
C LYS A 27 -1.49 5.40 -8.73
N GLU A 28 -0.54 5.34 -9.62
CA GLU A 28 0.11 6.54 -10.09
C GLU A 28 -0.78 7.21 -11.12
N ASP A 29 -0.47 8.47 -11.41
CA ASP A 29 -1.11 9.18 -12.50
C ASP A 29 -0.64 8.67 -13.85
N SER A 30 -0.58 7.38 -14.02
CA SER A 30 -0.13 6.82 -15.27
C SER A 30 -1.33 6.47 -16.13
N SER A 31 -1.14 6.57 -17.40
CA SER A 31 -2.21 6.34 -18.35
C SER A 31 -2.59 4.88 -18.49
N ASP A 32 -1.81 3.96 -17.97
CA ASP A 32 -2.11 2.55 -18.14
C ASP A 32 -3.11 2.02 -17.11
N GLY A 33 -3.43 2.80 -16.09
CA GLY A 33 -4.44 2.43 -15.10
C GLY A 33 -4.06 1.31 -14.16
N ARG A 34 -2.83 0.85 -14.22
CA ARG A 34 -2.39 -0.22 -13.33
C ARG A 34 -1.89 0.35 -12.02
N GLY A 35 -2.34 -0.24 -10.92
CA GLY A 35 -1.80 0.07 -9.62
C GLY A 35 -0.62 -0.83 -9.30
N MET A 36 0.29 -0.32 -8.48
CA MET A 36 1.37 -1.14 -7.93
C MET A 36 0.86 -1.77 -6.63
N ALA A 37 1.04 -3.07 -6.48
CA ALA A 37 0.67 -3.74 -5.25
C ALA A 37 1.66 -3.35 -4.14
N VAL A 38 1.14 -2.98 -2.99
CA VAL A 38 1.97 -2.63 -1.83
C VAL A 38 1.56 -3.52 -0.68
N PHE A 39 2.52 -4.22 -0.11
CA PHE A 39 2.29 -5.12 1.02
C PHE A 39 2.61 -4.40 2.31
N VAL A 40 1.66 -4.35 3.22
CA VAL A 40 1.79 -3.61 4.48
C VAL A 40 1.33 -4.51 5.61
N PRO A 41 2.20 -4.86 6.55
CA PRO A 41 1.78 -5.70 7.69
C PRO A 41 0.89 -4.92 8.65
N LEU A 42 0.17 -5.64 9.48
CA LEU A 42 -0.64 -5.09 10.57
C LEU A 42 -1.79 -4.23 10.08
N THR A 43 -2.34 -4.57 8.92
CA THR A 43 -3.52 -3.88 8.39
C THR A 43 -4.65 -4.88 8.16
N ALA A 44 -5.84 -4.38 7.92
CA ALA A 44 -7.02 -5.20 7.64
C ALA A 44 -7.72 -4.68 6.39
N VAL A 45 -8.48 -5.54 5.75
CA VAL A 45 -9.26 -5.16 4.57
C VAL A 45 -10.22 -4.05 4.97
N GLY A 46 -10.25 -2.99 4.19
CA GLY A 46 -11.08 -1.82 4.45
C GLY A 46 -10.36 -0.68 5.13
N ASP A 47 -9.14 -0.93 5.64
CA ASP A 47 -8.37 0.16 6.23
C ASP A 47 -7.88 1.11 5.16
N VAL A 48 -7.94 2.40 5.44
CA VAL A 48 -7.27 3.43 4.65
C VAL A 48 -6.15 3.98 5.52
N ILE A 49 -4.94 3.87 5.03
CA ILE A 49 -3.76 4.16 5.83
C ILE A 49 -2.85 5.14 5.12
N SER A 50 -2.04 5.82 5.91
CA SER A 50 -0.86 6.52 5.44
C SER A 50 0.29 5.52 5.52
N CYS A 51 0.88 5.22 4.39
CA CYS A 51 1.87 4.16 4.26
C CYS A 51 3.21 4.76 3.88
N ARG A 52 4.25 4.38 4.62
CA ARG A 52 5.61 4.72 4.23
C ARG A 52 6.20 3.57 3.42
N VAL A 53 6.67 3.88 2.25
CA VAL A 53 7.28 2.88 1.37
C VAL A 53 8.67 2.55 1.89
N VAL A 54 8.94 1.28 2.16
CA VAL A 54 10.24 0.87 2.67
C VAL A 54 11.08 0.17 1.62
N LYS A 55 10.45 -0.39 0.59
CA LYS A 55 11.19 -1.05 -0.49
C LYS A 55 10.33 -1.05 -1.74
N VAL A 56 10.93 -0.73 -2.87
CA VAL A 56 10.25 -0.76 -4.17
C VAL A 56 10.91 -1.82 -5.03
N LEU A 57 10.09 -2.70 -5.59
CA LEU A 57 10.52 -3.75 -6.48
C LEU A 57 9.92 -3.47 -7.86
N ARG A 58 10.20 -4.36 -8.80
CA ARG A 58 9.79 -4.13 -10.19
C ARG A 58 8.27 -4.08 -10.36
N SER A 59 7.56 -4.98 -9.68
CA SER A 59 6.11 -5.11 -9.85
C SER A 59 5.33 -4.78 -8.59
N TYR A 60 5.99 -4.61 -7.47
CA TYR A 60 5.32 -4.41 -6.19
C TYR A 60 6.26 -3.70 -5.23
N ALA A 61 5.72 -3.30 -4.09
CA ALA A 61 6.50 -2.61 -3.07
C ALA A 61 6.10 -3.12 -1.71
N TYR A 62 6.95 -2.87 -0.73
CA TYR A 62 6.64 -3.10 0.67
C TYR A 62 6.55 -1.77 1.38
N GLY A 63 5.61 -1.66 2.29
CA GLY A 63 5.44 -0.47 3.08
C GLY A 63 5.14 -0.80 4.53
N ARG A 64 5.03 0.24 5.34
CA ARG A 64 4.64 0.10 6.74
C ARG A 64 3.61 1.17 7.06
N VAL A 65 2.79 0.91 8.08
CA VAL A 65 1.78 1.86 8.50
C VAL A 65 2.46 3.02 9.20
N GLU A 66 2.24 4.23 8.70
CA GLU A 66 2.63 5.45 9.41
C GLU A 66 1.46 6.00 10.22
N GLY A 67 0.24 5.81 9.73
CA GLY A 67 -0.95 6.22 10.44
C GLY A 67 -2.17 5.60 9.80
N ILE A 68 -3.22 5.44 10.59
CA ILE A 68 -4.48 4.91 10.07
C ILE A 68 -5.43 6.08 9.88
N LEU A 69 -5.85 6.30 8.64
CA LEU A 69 -6.76 7.38 8.28
C LEU A 69 -8.21 6.97 8.54
N THR A 70 -8.54 5.74 8.17
CA THR A 70 -9.87 5.16 8.41
C THR A 70 -9.66 3.71 8.78
N SER A 71 -10.11 3.31 9.96
CA SER A 71 -10.00 1.91 10.34
C SER A 71 -11.18 1.12 9.79
N SER A 72 -10.92 -0.15 9.58
CA SER A 72 -11.96 -1.10 9.21
C SER A 72 -13.02 -1.19 10.30
N PRO A 73 -14.30 -1.31 9.95
CA PRO A 73 -15.35 -1.49 10.96
C PRO A 73 -15.24 -2.81 11.70
#